data_b54e5c5a2275d813c65de76a46d19b94
#
_entry.id   b54e5c5a2275d813c65de76a46d19b94
#
_cell.length_a   1.000
_cell.length_b   1.000
_cell.length_c   1.000
_cell.angle_alpha   90.00
_cell.angle_beta   90.00
_cell.angle_gamma   90.00
#
_symmetry.space_group_name_H-M   'P 1'
#
loop_
_entity.id
_entity.type
_entity.pdbx_description
1 polymer ?
#
loop_
_entity_poly.entity_id
_entity_poly.type
_entity_poly.pdbx_seq_one_letter_code
_entity_poly.pdbx_strand_id
1 'polypeptide(L)'
;MEKNVLNTDLTGKVAVVTGASGTLCSIFAKALARAGAKVALLGRNMEKLKELADAIEAEGGVARGYTCNVMNKANCLQVAEDVLADLGPCDILVNGAGGNNARANTDT
;
A
#
# COMPACT_ATOMS: atom_id res chain seq x y z
N MET A 1 -18.82 6.31 -17.03
CA MET A 1 -18.55 6.17 -16.80
C MET A 1 -17.95 5.79 -16.28
N GLU A 2 -17.59 5.50 -16.22
CA GLU A 2 -16.99 5.33 -15.78
C GLU A 2 -16.71 5.43 -14.73
N LYS A 3 -16.93 5.58 -14.31
CA LYS A 3 -16.75 5.89 -13.28
C LYS A 3 -16.95 5.04 -12.40
N ASN A 4 -17.37 4.34 -12.32
CA ASN A 4 -17.79 3.63 -11.43
C ASN A 4 -16.87 3.05 -10.52
N VAL A 5 -16.24 2.04 -10.77
CA VAL A 5 -15.38 1.35 -9.87
C VAL A 5 -14.26 2.21 -9.47
N LEU A 6 -13.71 2.89 -10.42
CA LEU A 6 -12.56 3.69 -10.16
C LEU A 6 -12.89 4.99 -9.48
N ASN A 7 -14.19 5.24 -9.32
CA ASN A 7 -14.59 6.43 -8.65
C ASN A 7 -14.92 6.19 -7.21
N THR A 8 -14.56 5.09 -6.67
CA THR A 8 -14.79 4.82 -5.27
C THR A 8 -14.03 5.84 -4.45
N ASP A 9 -14.69 6.45 -3.50
CA ASP A 9 -14.06 7.43 -2.67
C ASP A 9 -13.48 6.74 -1.45
N LEU A 10 -12.18 6.69 -1.38
CA LEU A 10 -11.48 6.05 -0.27
C LEU A 10 -10.87 7.06 0.69
N THR A 11 -11.35 8.27 0.65
CA THR A 11 -10.83 9.32 1.51
C THR A 11 -10.90 8.89 2.97
N GLY A 12 -9.79 9.00 3.66
CA GLY A 12 -9.72 8.62 5.07
C GLY A 12 -9.42 7.15 5.31
N LYS A 13 -9.44 6.33 4.26
CA LYS A 13 -9.11 4.92 4.42
C LYS A 13 -7.61 4.72 4.36
N VAL A 14 -7.14 3.67 4.98
CA VAL A 14 -5.72 3.33 4.96
C VAL A 14 -5.55 2.03 4.18
N ALA A 15 -4.75 2.08 3.15
CA ALA A 15 -4.45 0.91 2.33
C ALA A 15 -3.01 0.49 2.56
N VAL A 16 -2.80 -0.79 2.82
CA VAL A 16 -1.46 -1.34 2.99
C VAL A 16 -1.17 -2.21 1.78
N VAL A 17 -0.11 -1.90 1.08
CA VAL A 17 0.27 -2.65 -0.12
C VAL A 17 1.60 -3.33 0.14
N THR A 18 1.60 -4.65 0.22
CA THR A 18 2.85 -5.40 0.40
C THR A 18 3.45 -5.70 -0.97
N GLY A 19 4.75 -5.81 -1.02
CA GLY A 19 5.42 -6.01 -2.30
C GLY A 19 5.35 -4.78 -3.19
N ALA A 20 5.28 -3.61 -2.58
CA ALA A 20 5.00 -2.39 -3.32
C ALA A 20 6.10 -1.96 -4.27
N SER A 21 7.29 -2.54 -4.13
CA SER A 21 8.36 -2.22 -5.08
C SER A 21 8.15 -2.93 -6.41
N GLY A 22 7.20 -3.86 -6.51
CA GLY A 22 6.92 -4.53 -7.77
C GLY A 22 6.08 -3.65 -8.68
N THR A 23 6.17 -3.88 -9.97
CA THR A 23 5.51 -3.03 -10.95
C THR A 23 3.99 -3.01 -10.77
N LEU A 24 3.40 -4.19 -10.64
CA LEU A 24 1.95 -4.25 -10.57
C LEU A 24 1.42 -3.64 -9.28
N CYS A 25 2.10 -3.92 -8.18
CA CYS A 25 1.66 -3.37 -6.91
C CYS A 25 1.84 -1.86 -6.85
N SER A 26 2.84 -1.33 -7.55
CA SER A 26 3.00 0.11 -7.59
C SER A 26 1.84 0.76 -8.34
N ILE A 27 1.31 0.12 -9.35
CA ILE A 27 0.15 0.63 -10.07
C ILE A 27 -1.07 0.64 -9.17
N PHE A 28 -1.27 -0.43 -8.40
CA PHE A 28 -2.38 -0.47 -7.46
C PHE A 28 -2.23 0.62 -6.39
N ALA A 29 -1.02 0.82 -5.90
CA ALA A 29 -0.80 1.83 -4.87
C ALA A 29 -1.17 3.21 -5.38
N LYS A 30 -0.79 3.52 -6.61
CA LYS A 30 -1.13 4.82 -7.18
C LYS A 30 -2.63 4.97 -7.35
N ALA A 31 -3.29 3.91 -7.78
CA ALA A 31 -4.74 3.97 -7.98
C ALA A 31 -5.46 4.19 -6.65
N LEU A 32 -5.02 3.52 -5.59
CA LEU A 32 -5.63 3.68 -4.28
C LEU A 32 -5.42 5.11 -3.77
N ALA A 33 -4.23 5.65 -3.98
CA ALA A 33 -3.95 7.01 -3.54
C ALA A 33 -4.80 8.01 -4.30
N ARG A 34 -5.03 7.78 -5.59
CA ARG A 34 -5.87 8.68 -6.37
C ARG A 34 -7.30 8.65 -5.90
N ALA A 35 -7.72 7.53 -5.34
CA ALA A 35 -9.07 7.42 -4.80
C ALA A 35 -9.19 8.07 -3.42
N GLY A 36 -8.09 8.56 -2.86
CA GLY A 36 -8.12 9.26 -1.59
C GLY A 36 -7.54 8.49 -0.42
N ALA A 37 -7.12 7.25 -0.61
CA ALA A 37 -6.60 6.45 0.48
C ALA A 37 -5.21 6.91 0.88
N LYS A 38 -4.88 6.72 2.14
CA LYS A 38 -3.52 6.88 2.61
C LYS A 38 -2.87 5.52 2.40
N VAL A 39 -1.72 5.49 1.75
CA VAL A 39 -1.14 4.23 1.31
C VAL A 39 0.15 3.93 2.06
N ALA A 40 0.22 2.77 2.67
CA ALA A 40 1.44 2.28 3.27
C ALA A 40 2.09 1.32 2.28
N LEU A 41 3.32 1.61 1.88
CA LEU A 41 4.02 0.85 0.86
C LEU A 41 5.04 -0.03 1.56
N LEU A 42 4.81 -1.31 1.57
CA LEU A 42 5.67 -2.26 2.24
C LEU A 42 6.48 -3.06 1.23
N GLY A 43 7.74 -3.16 1.45
CA GLY A 43 8.61 -3.92 0.57
C GLY A 43 10.00 -3.98 1.14
N ARG A 44 10.93 -4.57 0.41
CA ARG A 44 12.27 -4.73 0.92
C ARG A 44 13.25 -3.72 0.38
N ASN A 45 12.91 -2.99 -0.65
CA ASN A 45 13.81 -2.01 -1.24
C ASN A 45 13.31 -0.60 -0.93
N MET A 46 13.88 -0.01 0.10
CA MET A 46 13.41 1.30 0.55
C MET A 46 13.57 2.38 -0.52
N GLU A 47 14.59 2.29 -1.36
CA GLU A 47 14.75 3.29 -2.40
C GLU A 47 13.57 3.30 -3.35
N LYS A 48 13.11 2.13 -3.76
CA LYS A 48 11.97 2.05 -4.67
C LYS A 48 10.69 2.48 -3.97
N LEU A 49 10.56 2.12 -2.71
CA LEU A 49 9.37 2.53 -1.96
C LEU A 49 9.33 4.05 -1.82
N LYS A 50 10.48 4.65 -1.58
CA LYS A 50 10.54 6.09 -1.44
C LYS A 50 10.22 6.78 -2.76
N GLU A 51 10.72 6.25 -3.87
CA GLU A 51 10.40 6.82 -5.17
C GLU A 51 8.90 6.76 -5.43
N LEU A 52 8.29 5.65 -5.09
CA LEU A 52 6.86 5.50 -5.30
C LEU A 52 6.08 6.44 -4.39
N ALA A 53 6.48 6.54 -3.13
CA ALA A 53 5.81 7.43 -2.20
C ALA A 53 5.92 8.88 -2.68
N ASP A 54 7.10 9.27 -3.15
CA ASP A 54 7.30 10.63 -3.65
C ASP A 54 6.42 10.89 -4.88
N ALA A 55 6.29 9.90 -5.76
CA ALA A 55 5.46 10.05 -6.94
C ALA A 55 3.99 10.23 -6.55
N ILE A 56 3.54 9.50 -5.56
CA ILE A 56 2.17 9.60 -5.09
C ILE A 56 1.93 10.97 -4.45
N GLU A 57 2.88 11.41 -3.64
CA GLU A 57 2.72 12.70 -2.97
C GLU A 57 2.78 13.85 -3.96
N ALA A 58 3.54 13.69 -5.03
CA ALA A 58 3.60 14.72 -6.07
C ALA A 58 2.25 14.91 -6.74
N GLU A 59 1.39 13.90 -6.69
CA GLU A 59 0.07 14.00 -7.25
C GLU A 59 -0.97 14.43 -6.20
N GLY A 60 -0.52 14.75 -5.02
CA GLY A 60 -1.44 15.18 -3.98
C GLY A 60 -1.90 14.07 -3.04
N GLY A 61 -1.39 12.88 -3.20
CA GLY A 61 -1.77 11.77 -2.34
C GLY A 61 -0.93 11.66 -1.10
N VAL A 62 -1.20 10.67 -0.28
CA VAL A 62 -0.45 10.39 0.94
C VAL A 62 0.09 8.98 0.85
N ALA A 63 1.39 8.83 0.98
CA ALA A 63 2.02 7.53 0.95
C ALA A 63 3.26 7.52 1.81
N ARG A 64 3.53 6.39 2.45
CA ARG A 64 4.74 6.21 3.22
C ARG A 64 5.30 4.83 2.94
N GLY A 65 6.62 4.76 2.84
CA GLY A 65 7.30 3.48 2.61
C GLY A 65 7.83 2.89 3.89
N TYR A 66 7.69 1.57 4.03
CA TYR A 66 8.18 0.85 5.19
C TYR A 66 8.90 -0.38 4.69
N THR A 67 10.14 -0.58 5.13
CA THR A 67 10.81 -1.82 4.76
C THR A 67 10.22 -2.93 5.60
N CYS A 68 9.80 -3.97 4.92
CA CYS A 68 9.13 -5.07 5.60
C CYS A 68 9.59 -6.39 4.98
N ASN A 69 10.07 -7.28 5.84
CA ASN A 69 10.43 -8.61 5.40
C ASN A 69 9.30 -9.53 5.86
N VAL A 70 8.49 -9.98 4.92
CA VAL A 70 7.31 -10.78 5.26
C VAL A 70 7.68 -12.13 5.87
N MET A 71 8.93 -12.54 5.75
CA MET A 71 9.36 -13.79 6.37
C MET A 71 9.71 -13.59 7.84
N ASN A 72 9.77 -12.37 8.31
CA ASN A 72 10.13 -12.08 9.69
C ASN A 72 8.91 -11.54 10.41
N LYS A 73 8.32 -12.38 11.26
CA LYS A 73 7.07 -12.01 11.92
C LYS A 73 7.23 -10.79 12.83
N ALA A 74 8.33 -10.70 13.54
CA ALA A 74 8.55 -9.56 14.42
C ALA A 74 8.62 -8.26 13.63
N ASN A 75 9.27 -8.30 12.47
CA ASN A 75 9.35 -7.13 11.62
C ASN A 75 7.96 -6.74 11.10
N CYS A 76 7.17 -7.72 10.71
CA CYS A 76 5.83 -7.44 10.22
C CYS A 76 4.97 -6.81 11.31
N LEU A 77 5.09 -7.28 12.54
CA LEU A 77 4.32 -6.71 13.63
C LEU A 77 4.76 -5.28 13.92
N GLN A 78 6.05 -5.02 13.86
CA GLN A 78 6.56 -3.68 14.09
C GLN A 78 6.07 -2.72 13.02
N VAL A 79 6.10 -3.16 11.76
CA VAL A 79 5.64 -2.33 10.66
C VAL A 79 4.16 -2.06 10.81
N ALA A 80 3.37 -3.05 11.22
CA ALA A 80 1.95 -2.85 11.41
C ALA A 80 1.68 -1.78 12.46
N GLU A 81 2.46 -1.78 13.54
CA GLU A 81 2.31 -0.75 14.56
C GLU A 81 2.71 0.61 14.04
N ASP A 82 3.77 0.67 13.23
CA ASP A 82 4.21 1.93 12.65
C ASP A 82 3.16 2.51 11.72
N VAL A 83 2.53 1.66 10.91
CA VAL A 83 1.48 2.10 10.00
C VAL A 83 0.30 2.62 10.80
N LEU A 84 -0.07 1.91 11.85
CA LEU A 84 -1.20 2.34 12.66
C LEU A 84 -0.92 3.70 13.29
N ALA A 85 0.29 3.91 13.76
CA ALA A 85 0.64 5.19 14.39
C ALA A 85 0.71 6.32 13.37
N ASP A 86 1.20 6.03 12.17
CA ASP A 86 1.40 7.08 11.18
C ASP A 86 0.17 7.36 10.34
N LEU A 87 -0.57 6.35 9.98
CA LEU A 87 -1.67 6.50 9.01
C LEU A 87 -3.03 6.13 9.60
N GLY A 88 -3.06 5.20 10.53
CA GLY A 88 -4.30 4.75 11.13
C GLY A 88 -4.55 3.28 10.87
N PRO A 89 -5.70 2.78 11.29
CA PRO A 89 -6.02 1.36 11.12
C PRO A 89 -6.11 0.97 9.65
N CYS A 90 -5.63 -0.20 9.34
CA CYS A 90 -5.66 -0.68 7.97
C CYS A 90 -7.08 -1.05 7.56
N ASP A 91 -7.57 -0.42 6.50
CA ASP A 91 -8.89 -0.72 5.95
C ASP A 91 -8.81 -1.61 4.73
N ILE A 92 -7.73 -1.52 3.99
CA ILE A 92 -7.57 -2.26 2.74
C ILE A 92 -6.19 -2.88 2.73
N LEU A 93 -6.12 -4.16 2.43
CA LEU A 93 -4.84 -4.83 2.32
C LEU A 93 -4.67 -5.41 0.93
N VAL A 94 -3.62 -4.99 0.23
CA VAL A 94 -3.26 -5.56 -1.06
C VAL A 94 -1.99 -6.35 -0.86
N ASN A 95 -2.10 -7.66 -0.94
CA ASN A 95 -0.98 -8.52 -0.66
C ASN A 95 -0.33 -8.97 -1.96
N GLY A 96 0.75 -8.32 -2.33
CA GLY A 96 1.48 -8.67 -3.53
C GLY A 96 2.77 -9.40 -3.26
N ALA A 97 3.05 -9.68 -1.99
CA ALA A 97 4.35 -10.24 -1.65
C ALA A 97 4.57 -11.64 -2.19
N GLY A 98 3.64 -12.39 -2.40
CA GLY A 98 3.81 -13.72 -2.94
C GLY A 98 3.90 -13.76 -4.43
N GLY A 99 3.63 -12.67 -5.04
CA GLY A 99 3.74 -12.56 -6.47
C GLY A 99 2.65 -13.19 -7.26
N ASN A 100 2.45 -14.44 -7.09
CA ASN A 100 1.51 -15.09 -7.94
C ASN A 100 0.28 -15.50 -7.24
N ASN A 101 0.04 -15.02 -6.05
CA ASN A 101 -1.11 -15.43 -5.37
C ASN A 101 -2.11 -14.36 -5.29
N ALA A 102 -2.57 -13.91 -6.38
CA ALA A 102 -3.48 -12.80 -6.42
C ALA A 102 -4.71 -13.03 -5.60
N ARG A 103 -5.18 -14.27 -5.55
CA ARG A 103 -6.41 -14.45 -4.85
C ARG A 103 -6.24 -14.47 -3.37
N ALA A 104 -5.03 -14.49 -2.90
CA ALA A 104 -4.83 -14.58 -1.49
C ALA A 104 -5.34 -13.39 -0.76
N ASN A 105 -5.43 -12.29 -1.43
CA ASN A 105 -5.82 -11.12 -0.72
C ASN A 105 -7.27 -10.95 -0.63
N THR A 106 -8.02 -11.77 -1.24
CA THR A 106 -9.39 -11.55 -1.21
C THR A 106 -9.96 -11.90 0.06
N ASP A 107 -9.27 -12.61 0.84
CA ASP A 107 -9.79 -12.95 1.96
C ASP A 107 -9.66 -12.10 2.94
N THR A 108 -9.08 -11.29 2.79
CA THR A 108 -8.92 -10.45 3.84
C THR A 108 -9.88 -9.77 4.32
#